data_aa22cc70f980283088464e4df4c2cfed
#
_entry.id   aa22cc70f980283088464e4df4c2cfed
#
_cell.length_a   1.000
_cell.length_b   1.000
_cell.length_c   1.000
_cell.angle_alpha   90.00
_cell.angle_beta   90.00
_cell.angle_gamma   90.00
#
_symmetry.space_group_name_H-M   'P 1'
#
loop_
_entity.id
_entity.type
_entity.pdbx_description
1 polymer ?
#
loop_
_entity_poly.entity_id
_entity_poly.type
_entity_poly.pdbx_seq_one_letter_code
_entity_poly.pdbx_strand_id
1 'polypeptide(L)'
;MGSRGPKKTPISLKILKGNPRKEGLKSMAARMPPAPGDSKEPPADLVGVALEKWLASVPMLSTMRVWSEDAATTWARYCRTYALWLETQNYIEKNGQVYETVSGLYKARPETILCRGYSADLLRIEQSFGLVPSAKSSVTIQEQTVDPMEAFLREA
;
A
#
# COMPACT_ATOMS: atom_id res chain seq x y z
N MET A 1 -19.10 0.40 8.60
CA MET A 1 -19.67 1.77 8.61
C MET A 1 -18.80 2.67 7.76
N GLY A 2 -19.30 3.17 6.61
CA GLY A 2 -18.57 4.09 5.75
C GLY A 2 -18.45 5.47 6.40
N SER A 3 -17.24 6.03 6.43
CA SER A 3 -17.02 7.41 6.89
C SER A 3 -17.76 8.38 5.95
N ARG A 4 -18.83 8.99 6.40
CA ARG A 4 -19.57 10.05 5.68
C ARG A 4 -18.78 11.35 5.82
N GLY A 5 -18.28 11.87 4.71
CA GLY A 5 -17.64 13.17 4.65
C GLY A 5 -16.43 13.20 3.69
N PRO A 6 -16.00 14.39 3.24
CA PRO A 6 -14.82 14.53 2.40
C PRO A 6 -13.58 14.10 3.18
N LYS A 7 -12.61 13.50 2.47
CA LYS A 7 -11.33 13.08 3.05
C LYS A 7 -10.66 14.28 3.73
N LYS A 8 -10.05 14.04 4.92
CA LYS A 8 -9.33 15.08 5.66
C LYS A 8 -8.16 15.61 4.85
N THR A 9 -8.05 16.92 4.74
CA THR A 9 -6.93 17.58 4.05
C THR A 9 -5.63 17.29 4.78
N PRO A 10 -4.54 16.88 4.09
CA PRO A 10 -3.22 16.70 4.68
C PRO A 10 -2.73 17.95 5.42
N ILE A 11 -1.95 17.75 6.50
CA ILE A 11 -1.45 18.84 7.36
C ILE A 11 -0.58 19.80 6.55
N SER A 12 0.29 19.30 5.67
CA SER A 12 1.13 20.09 4.76
C SER A 12 0.31 21.05 3.89
N LEU A 13 -0.80 20.59 3.33
CA LEU A 13 -1.72 21.43 2.56
C LEU A 13 -2.45 22.48 3.41
N LYS A 14 -2.73 22.16 4.69
CA LYS A 14 -3.31 23.13 5.62
C LYS A 14 -2.33 24.24 5.99
N ILE A 15 -1.05 23.90 6.16
CA ILE A 15 0.03 24.86 6.41
C ILE A 15 0.19 25.77 5.19
N LEU A 16 0.30 25.23 3.98
CA LEU A 16 0.41 25.99 2.74
C LEU A 16 -0.78 26.94 2.49
N LYS A 17 -1.99 26.55 2.91
CA LYS A 17 -3.21 27.39 2.84
C LYS A 17 -3.35 28.39 4.00
N GLY A 18 -2.30 28.56 4.83
CA GLY A 18 -2.31 29.53 5.94
C GLY A 18 -3.17 29.11 7.13
N ASN A 19 -3.53 27.85 7.27
CA ASN A 19 -4.31 27.31 8.38
C ASN A 19 -5.57 28.14 8.74
N PRO A 20 -6.53 28.33 7.82
CA PRO A 20 -7.64 29.28 7.98
C PRO A 20 -8.55 28.99 9.17
N ARG A 21 -8.52 27.75 9.71
CA ARG A 21 -9.28 27.34 10.89
C ARG A 21 -8.51 27.50 12.20
N LYS A 22 -7.29 28.04 12.19
CA LYS A 22 -6.41 28.19 13.36
C LYS A 22 -6.27 26.90 14.20
N GLU A 23 -6.34 25.74 13.53
CA GLU A 23 -6.13 24.46 14.20
C GLU A 23 -4.71 24.40 14.76
N GLY A 24 -4.53 23.94 16.00
CA GLY A 24 -3.23 23.89 16.66
C GLY A 24 -2.27 22.94 15.91
N LEU A 25 -1.33 23.49 15.16
CA LEU A 25 -0.36 22.72 14.36
C LEU A 25 0.49 21.80 15.24
N LYS A 26 0.84 22.24 16.47
CA LYS A 26 1.56 21.42 17.46
C LYS A 26 0.77 20.19 17.91
N SER A 27 -0.53 20.31 18.13
CA SER A 27 -1.39 19.17 18.48
C SER A 27 -1.63 18.23 17.31
N MET A 28 -1.53 18.73 16.08
CA MET A 28 -1.62 17.92 14.87
C MET A 28 -0.30 17.17 14.61
N ALA A 29 0.85 17.83 14.83
CA ALA A 29 2.17 17.19 14.74
C ALA A 29 2.33 16.08 15.79
N ALA A 30 1.82 16.28 17.01
CA ALA A 30 1.82 15.24 18.07
C ALA A 30 0.93 14.01 17.73
N ARG A 31 0.05 14.11 16.74
CA ARG A 31 -0.77 12.98 16.23
C ARG A 31 -0.15 12.30 15.03
N MET A 32 0.98 12.80 14.54
CA MET A 32 1.74 12.08 13.51
C MET A 32 2.38 10.86 14.18
N PRO A 33 2.28 9.69 13.57
CA PRO A 33 3.02 8.53 14.05
C PRO A 33 4.51 8.87 14.15
N PRO A 34 5.23 8.30 15.13
CA PRO A 34 6.68 8.46 15.20
C PRO A 34 7.32 8.07 13.86
N ALA A 35 8.48 8.65 13.58
CA ALA A 35 9.25 8.28 12.39
C ALA A 35 9.40 6.75 12.36
N PRO A 36 9.01 6.09 11.27
CA PRO A 36 9.02 4.64 11.23
C PRO A 36 10.44 4.10 11.36
N GLY A 37 10.60 3.01 12.08
CA GLY A 37 11.80 2.23 12.04
C GLY A 37 12.11 1.76 10.60
N ASP A 38 13.38 1.62 10.29
CA ASP A 38 13.86 1.23 8.94
C ASP A 38 13.85 -0.29 8.70
N SER A 39 13.19 -1.08 9.56
CA SER A 39 13.18 -2.52 9.39
C SER A 39 12.47 -2.91 8.09
N LYS A 40 13.22 -3.59 7.23
CA LYS A 40 12.78 -4.11 5.92
C LYS A 40 12.71 -5.63 5.90
N GLU A 41 12.93 -6.24 7.06
CA GLU A 41 12.94 -7.69 7.18
C GLU A 41 11.58 -8.30 6.87
N PRO A 42 11.54 -9.34 6.04
CA PRO A 42 10.28 -10.04 5.76
C PRO A 42 9.80 -10.77 7.01
N PRO A 43 8.48 -10.80 7.27
CA PRO A 43 7.91 -11.68 8.27
C PRO A 43 8.32 -13.14 8.03
N ALA A 44 8.65 -13.88 9.10
CA ALA A 44 9.16 -15.24 9.01
C ALA A 44 8.20 -16.25 8.34
N ASP A 45 6.93 -15.91 8.28
CA ASP A 45 5.87 -16.71 7.66
C ASP A 45 5.63 -16.42 6.16
N LEU A 46 6.38 -15.49 5.58
CA LEU A 46 6.37 -15.26 4.14
C LEU A 46 7.30 -16.26 3.45
N VAL A 47 6.72 -17.04 2.52
CA VAL A 47 7.44 -18.07 1.77
C VAL A 47 7.16 -17.97 0.26
N GLY A 48 8.04 -18.55 -0.56
CA GLY A 48 7.85 -18.66 -2.02
C GLY A 48 7.59 -17.31 -2.69
N VAL A 49 6.60 -17.27 -3.58
CA VAL A 49 6.23 -16.09 -4.38
C VAL A 49 5.93 -14.85 -3.52
N ALA A 50 5.33 -15.05 -2.34
CA ALA A 50 5.04 -13.94 -1.43
C ALA A 50 6.32 -13.31 -0.88
N LEU A 51 7.34 -14.11 -0.55
CA LEU A 51 8.65 -13.64 -0.11
C LEU A 51 9.39 -12.92 -1.25
N GLU A 52 9.39 -13.50 -2.44
CA GLU A 52 10.01 -12.87 -3.63
C GLU A 52 9.38 -11.50 -3.91
N LYS A 53 8.06 -11.42 -3.83
CA LYS A 53 7.33 -10.15 -4.01
C LYS A 53 7.70 -9.12 -2.95
N TRP A 54 7.87 -9.54 -1.69
CA TRP A 54 8.34 -8.67 -0.60
C TRP A 54 9.73 -8.11 -0.90
N LEU A 55 10.70 -9.00 -1.18
CA LEU A 55 12.09 -8.60 -1.43
C LEU A 55 12.22 -7.65 -2.63
N ALA A 56 11.42 -7.85 -3.67
CA ALA A 56 11.42 -6.99 -4.84
C ALA A 56 10.76 -5.62 -4.59
N SER A 57 9.72 -5.56 -3.76
CA SER A 57 8.88 -4.36 -3.65
C SER A 57 9.26 -3.42 -2.50
N VAL A 58 9.76 -3.93 -1.36
CA VAL A 58 10.11 -3.10 -0.21
C VAL A 58 11.22 -2.08 -0.51
N PRO A 59 12.30 -2.41 -1.25
CA PRO A 59 13.28 -1.41 -1.67
C PRO A 59 12.68 -0.29 -2.50
N MET A 60 11.76 -0.62 -3.41
CA MET A 60 11.05 0.36 -4.23
C MET A 60 10.18 1.30 -3.38
N LEU A 61 9.41 0.74 -2.42
CA LEU A 61 8.58 1.54 -1.50
C LEU A 61 9.41 2.47 -0.63
N SER A 62 10.59 2.01 -0.20
CA SER A 62 11.54 2.83 0.54
C SER A 62 12.08 3.99 -0.30
N THR A 63 12.43 3.73 -1.56
CA THR A 63 12.86 4.77 -2.51
C THR A 63 11.76 5.80 -2.75
N MET A 64 10.51 5.35 -2.82
CA MET A 64 9.33 6.22 -2.93
C MET A 64 8.97 6.95 -1.63
N ARG A 65 9.66 6.67 -0.52
CA ARG A 65 9.39 7.22 0.82
C ARG A 65 7.97 6.97 1.34
N VAL A 66 7.40 5.86 0.95
CA VAL A 66 6.06 5.42 1.41
C VAL A 66 6.14 4.20 2.34
N TRP A 67 7.34 3.66 2.53
CA TRP A 67 7.58 2.55 3.45
C TRP A 67 7.60 3.04 4.90
N SER A 68 6.95 2.28 5.77
CA SER A 68 7.02 2.44 7.22
C SER A 68 6.92 1.06 7.88
N GLU A 69 7.50 0.90 9.05
CA GLU A 69 7.41 -0.35 9.81
C GLU A 69 5.95 -0.71 10.14
N ASP A 70 5.13 0.27 10.44
CA ASP A 70 3.68 0.09 10.66
C ASP A 70 2.96 -0.47 9.43
N ALA A 71 3.49 -0.19 8.24
CA ALA A 71 2.94 -0.69 6.99
C ALA A 71 3.33 -2.16 6.70
N ALA A 72 4.32 -2.71 7.42
CA ALA A 72 4.86 -4.04 7.16
C ALA A 72 3.79 -5.14 7.17
N THR A 73 2.89 -5.12 8.16
CA THR A 73 1.80 -6.10 8.25
C THR A 73 0.82 -5.99 7.07
N THR A 74 0.51 -4.77 6.65
CA THR A 74 -0.37 -4.54 5.49
C THR A 74 0.31 -4.99 4.21
N TRP A 75 1.61 -4.72 4.07
CA TRP A 75 2.37 -5.14 2.90
C TRP A 75 2.59 -6.66 2.85
N ALA A 76 2.78 -7.32 3.99
CA ALA A 76 2.82 -8.79 4.07
C ALA A 76 1.52 -9.42 3.56
N ARG A 77 0.37 -8.84 3.91
CA ARG A 77 -0.93 -9.26 3.38
C ARG A 77 -1.01 -9.06 1.87
N TYR A 78 -0.53 -7.92 1.35
CA TYR A 78 -0.43 -7.70 -0.09
C TYR A 78 0.38 -8.80 -0.78
N CYS A 79 1.56 -9.14 -0.28
CA CYS A 79 2.42 -10.17 -0.85
C CYS A 79 1.76 -11.56 -0.86
N ARG A 80 1.05 -11.94 0.23
CA ARG A 80 0.29 -13.19 0.28
C ARG A 80 -0.87 -13.20 -0.71
N THR A 81 -1.64 -12.11 -0.76
CA THR A 81 -2.75 -11.96 -1.73
C THR A 81 -2.23 -12.01 -3.16
N TYR A 82 -1.07 -11.42 -3.44
CA TYR A 82 -0.41 -11.48 -4.75
C TYR A 82 -0.05 -12.92 -5.15
N ALA A 83 0.50 -13.70 -4.21
CA ALA A 83 0.82 -15.12 -4.47
C ALA A 83 -0.43 -15.93 -4.81
N LEU A 84 -1.51 -15.76 -4.04
CA LEU A 84 -2.80 -16.41 -4.30
C LEU A 84 -3.42 -15.96 -5.63
N TRP A 85 -3.33 -14.69 -5.94
CA TRP A 85 -3.78 -14.14 -7.22
C TRP A 85 -3.03 -14.79 -8.39
N LEU A 86 -1.71 -14.88 -8.32
CA LEU A 86 -0.87 -15.47 -9.37
C LEU A 86 -1.16 -16.97 -9.56
N GLU A 87 -1.30 -17.71 -8.46
CA GLU A 87 -1.68 -19.13 -8.49
C GLU A 87 -3.03 -19.34 -9.18
N THR A 88 -4.02 -18.52 -8.79
CA THR A 88 -5.36 -18.56 -9.36
C THR A 88 -5.35 -18.20 -10.84
N GLN A 89 -4.56 -17.20 -11.23
CA GLN A 89 -4.39 -16.77 -12.61
C GLN A 89 -3.79 -17.89 -13.47
N ASN A 90 -2.71 -18.52 -12.99
CA ASN A 90 -2.09 -19.66 -13.65
C ASN A 90 -3.06 -20.85 -13.82
N TYR A 91 -3.92 -21.07 -12.82
CA TYR A 91 -4.94 -22.12 -12.91
C TYR A 91 -5.97 -21.80 -14.01
N ILE A 92 -6.46 -20.55 -14.07
CA ILE A 92 -7.42 -20.09 -15.07
C ILE A 92 -6.83 -20.17 -16.47
N GLU A 93 -5.56 -19.79 -16.65
CA GLU A 93 -4.87 -19.90 -17.94
C GLU A 93 -4.81 -21.32 -18.46
N LYS A 94 -4.60 -22.31 -17.58
CA LYS A 94 -4.55 -23.73 -17.95
C LYS A 94 -5.92 -24.35 -18.18
N ASN A 95 -6.94 -23.96 -17.40
CA ASN A 95 -8.23 -24.65 -17.34
C ASN A 95 -9.40 -23.85 -17.94
N GLY A 96 -9.15 -22.59 -18.35
CA GLY A 96 -10.19 -21.66 -18.84
C GLY A 96 -11.01 -21.04 -17.70
N GLN A 97 -11.75 -19.99 -18.04
CA GLN A 97 -12.58 -19.22 -17.09
C GLN A 97 -13.92 -19.88 -16.78
N VAL A 98 -14.37 -20.75 -17.65
CA VAL A 98 -15.67 -21.41 -17.59
C VAL A 98 -15.50 -22.93 -17.66
N TYR A 99 -16.49 -23.64 -17.16
CA TYR A 99 -16.59 -25.08 -17.32
C TYR A 99 -18.00 -25.47 -17.70
N GLU A 100 -18.12 -26.58 -18.41
CA GLU A 100 -19.40 -27.17 -18.76
C GLU A 100 -19.87 -28.09 -17.63
N THR A 101 -21.10 -27.90 -17.18
CA THR A 101 -21.72 -28.74 -16.18
C THR A 101 -22.27 -30.03 -16.81
N VAL A 102 -22.58 -31.03 -16.00
CA VAL A 102 -23.22 -32.32 -16.44
C VAL A 102 -24.51 -32.06 -17.22
N SER A 103 -25.20 -30.96 -16.95
CA SER A 103 -26.42 -30.54 -17.67
C SER A 103 -26.18 -29.77 -18.96
N GLY A 104 -24.93 -29.65 -19.44
CA GLY A 104 -24.58 -28.89 -20.66
C GLY A 104 -24.56 -27.37 -20.51
N LEU A 105 -24.67 -26.84 -19.28
CA LEU A 105 -24.63 -25.40 -19.03
C LEU A 105 -23.20 -24.94 -18.73
N TYR A 106 -22.81 -23.79 -19.30
CA TYR A 106 -21.53 -23.16 -18.97
C TYR A 106 -21.63 -22.30 -17.72
N LYS A 107 -20.73 -22.53 -16.77
CA LYS A 107 -20.63 -21.75 -15.53
C LYS A 107 -19.21 -21.22 -15.32
N ALA A 108 -19.11 -20.02 -14.73
CA ALA A 108 -17.82 -19.49 -14.32
C ALA A 108 -17.20 -20.39 -13.25
N ARG A 109 -15.89 -20.63 -13.38
CA ARG A 109 -15.13 -21.35 -12.35
C ARG A 109 -15.07 -20.53 -11.06
N PRO A 110 -15.09 -21.19 -9.89
CA PRO A 110 -14.88 -20.50 -8.59
C PRO A 110 -13.59 -19.69 -8.57
N GLU A 111 -12.54 -20.19 -9.18
CA GLU A 111 -11.23 -19.53 -9.28
C GLU A 111 -11.31 -18.19 -10.01
N THR A 112 -12.20 -18.05 -11.00
CA THR A 112 -12.43 -16.78 -11.69
C THR A 112 -13.00 -15.72 -10.75
N ILE A 113 -13.87 -16.12 -9.82
CA ILE A 113 -14.46 -15.22 -8.83
C ILE A 113 -13.40 -14.82 -7.80
N LEU A 114 -12.61 -15.79 -7.31
CA LEU A 114 -11.51 -15.55 -6.37
C LEU A 114 -10.45 -14.62 -6.96
N CYS A 115 -10.04 -14.84 -8.23
CA CYS A 115 -9.07 -14.00 -8.93
C CYS A 115 -9.52 -12.54 -9.00
N ARG A 116 -10.81 -12.29 -9.29
CA ARG A 116 -11.39 -10.93 -9.27
C ARG A 116 -11.36 -10.32 -7.87
N GLY A 117 -11.68 -11.10 -6.84
CA GLY A 117 -11.60 -10.67 -5.44
C GLY A 117 -10.19 -10.24 -5.06
N TYR A 118 -9.20 -11.09 -5.32
CA TYR A 118 -7.79 -10.79 -5.06
C TYR A 118 -7.31 -9.55 -5.83
N SER A 119 -7.70 -9.41 -7.10
CA SER A 119 -7.35 -8.21 -7.89
C SER A 119 -7.91 -6.93 -7.28
N ALA A 120 -9.14 -6.97 -6.77
CA ALA A 120 -9.77 -5.83 -6.11
C ALA A 120 -9.07 -5.47 -4.79
N ASP A 121 -8.67 -6.47 -4.00
CA ASP A 121 -7.96 -6.27 -2.74
C ASP A 121 -6.54 -5.74 -2.97
N LEU A 122 -5.82 -6.27 -3.97
CA LEU A 122 -4.51 -5.77 -4.39
C LEU A 122 -4.60 -4.30 -4.78
N LEU A 123 -5.56 -3.94 -5.65
CA LEU A 123 -5.76 -2.56 -6.10
C LEU A 123 -6.04 -1.61 -4.92
N ARG A 124 -6.83 -2.03 -3.92
CA ARG A 124 -7.10 -1.21 -2.72
C ARG A 124 -5.84 -0.92 -1.92
N ILE A 125 -4.98 -1.94 -1.75
CA ILE A 125 -3.70 -1.78 -1.04
C ILE A 125 -2.76 -0.91 -1.87
N GLU A 126 -2.64 -1.13 -3.17
CA GLU A 126 -1.83 -0.30 -4.08
C GLU A 126 -2.24 1.17 -4.05
N GLN A 127 -3.55 1.44 -4.02
CA GLN A 127 -4.07 2.80 -3.86
C GLN A 127 -3.67 3.42 -2.52
N SER A 128 -3.67 2.65 -1.43
CA SER A 128 -3.29 3.16 -0.10
C SER A 128 -1.82 3.51 -0.01
N PHE A 129 -0.96 2.82 -0.76
CA PHE A 129 0.48 3.09 -0.87
C PHE A 129 0.83 4.09 -2.00
N GLY A 130 -0.16 4.62 -2.72
CA GLY A 130 0.08 5.57 -3.82
C GLY A 130 0.79 4.98 -5.03
N LEU A 131 0.71 3.66 -5.25
CA LEU A 131 1.31 3.00 -6.40
C LEU A 131 0.53 3.26 -7.69
N VAL A 132 -0.74 3.60 -7.57
CA VAL A 132 -1.60 3.98 -8.70
C VAL A 132 -1.42 5.47 -9.01
N PRO A 133 -1.29 5.90 -10.28
CA PRO A 133 -1.07 7.30 -10.63
C PRO A 133 -2.07 8.27 -10.00
N SER A 134 -3.35 7.91 -9.97
CA SER A 134 -4.42 8.71 -9.35
C SER A 134 -4.31 8.85 -7.83
N ALA A 135 -3.60 7.96 -7.16
CA ALA A 135 -3.42 7.96 -5.71
C ALA A 135 -2.12 8.65 -5.27
N LYS A 136 -1.17 8.89 -6.18
CA LYS A 136 0.13 9.52 -5.86
C LYS A 136 -0.01 10.90 -5.20
N SER A 137 -1.00 11.68 -5.61
CA SER A 137 -1.26 13.01 -5.04
C SER A 137 -1.88 12.97 -3.64
N SER A 138 -2.40 11.83 -3.20
CA SER A 138 -3.07 11.68 -1.89
C SER A 138 -2.19 11.03 -0.82
N VAL A 139 -1.04 10.47 -1.20
CA VAL A 139 -0.08 9.84 -0.28
C VAL A 139 0.87 10.90 0.26
N THR A 140 1.00 10.98 1.57
CA THR A 140 1.98 11.85 2.21
C THR A 140 3.36 11.22 2.07
N ILE A 141 4.21 11.81 1.24
CA ILE A 141 5.63 11.44 1.14
C ILE A 141 6.29 11.89 2.44
N GLN A 142 7.04 11.00 3.09
CA GLN A 142 7.85 11.35 4.25
C GLN A 142 9.01 12.23 3.76
N GLU A 143 8.94 13.53 4.02
CA GLU A 143 10.09 14.40 3.84
C GLU A 143 11.12 14.04 4.90
N GLN A 144 12.32 13.65 4.49
CA GLN A 144 13.47 13.72 5.40
C GLN A 144 13.64 15.18 5.76
N THR A 145 13.26 15.54 6.98
CA THR A 145 13.71 16.78 7.58
C THR A 145 15.21 16.62 7.83
N VAL A 146 16.02 16.94 6.84
CA VAL A 146 17.44 17.21 7.08
C VAL A 146 17.41 18.39 8.04
N ASP A 147 17.88 18.16 9.27
CA ASP A 147 18.03 19.25 10.24
C ASP A 147 18.90 20.32 9.56
N PRO A 148 18.41 21.56 9.40
CA PRO A 148 19.19 22.62 8.79
C PRO A 148 20.56 22.82 9.44
N MET A 149 20.69 22.44 10.73
CA MET A 149 21.91 22.46 11.50
C MET A 149 22.90 21.37 11.05
N GLU A 150 22.43 20.15 10.71
CA GLU A 150 23.27 19.09 10.16
C GLU A 150 23.76 19.41 8.73
N ALA A 151 22.92 20.06 7.93
CA ALA A 151 23.34 20.51 6.61
C ALA A 151 24.46 21.56 6.70
N PHE A 152 24.36 22.50 7.65
CA PHE A 152 25.38 23.52 7.87
C PHE A 152 26.71 22.95 8.39
N LEU A 153 26.67 21.92 9.23
CA LEU A 153 27.87 21.25 9.77
C LEU A 153 28.60 20.36 8.75
N ARG A 154 27.97 19.98 7.65
CA ARG A 154 28.60 19.22 6.56
C ARG A 154 29.31 20.11 5.53
N GLU A 155 28.99 21.39 5.47
CA GLU A 155 29.61 22.36 4.55
C GLU A 155 30.73 23.19 5.20
N ALA A 156 30.95 23.03 6.51
CA ALA A 156 32.01 23.71 7.27
C ALA A 156 33.21 22.78 7.51
#